data_df25ba5eeb6975ac7e6866f477f9a731
#
_entry.id   df25ba5eeb6975ac7e6866f477f9a731
#
_cell.length_a   1.000
_cell.length_b   1.000
_cell.length_c   1.000
_cell.angle_alpha   90.00
_cell.angle_beta   90.00
_cell.angle_gamma   90.00
#
_symmetry.space_group_name_H-M   'P 1'
#
loop_
_entity.id
_entity.type
_entity.pdbx_description
1 polymer ?
#
loop_
_entity_poly.entity_id
_entity_poly.type
_entity_poly.pdbx_seq_one_letter_code
_entity_poly.pdbx_strand_id
1 'polypeptide(L)'
;MNLDELRQRRDVWPTVREAIPQAIHLAHSALDDVLEHPELIEHLERKFRKGEVEHDRAWLASDGDPSWLILEAAEEILDFVLYQAMFVVLTDCKHAEAAE
;
A
#
# COMPACT_ATOMS: atom_id res chain seq x y z
N MET A 1 0.88 1.29 23.34
CA MET A 1 -0.49 0.73 23.21
C MET A 1 -0.38 -0.70 22.73
N ASN A 2 -1.01 -1.63 23.42
CA ASN A 2 -1.06 -3.02 22.96
C ASN A 2 -2.30 -3.26 22.07
N LEU A 3 -2.40 -4.45 21.51
CA LEU A 3 -3.47 -4.79 20.57
C LEU A 3 -4.86 -4.77 21.24
N ASP A 4 -4.94 -5.23 22.49
CA ASP A 4 -6.21 -5.22 23.22
C ASP A 4 -6.72 -3.80 23.46
N GLU A 5 -5.84 -2.87 23.81
CA GLU A 5 -6.20 -1.47 23.93
C GLU A 5 -6.69 -0.88 22.61
N LEU A 6 -6.02 -1.24 21.51
CA LEU A 6 -6.42 -0.80 20.18
C LEU A 6 -7.83 -1.33 19.82
N ARG A 7 -8.09 -2.62 20.06
CA ARG A 7 -9.39 -3.24 19.79
C ARG A 7 -10.53 -2.63 20.58
N GLN A 8 -10.24 -2.12 21.76
CA GLN A 8 -11.23 -1.48 22.62
C GLN A 8 -11.55 -0.05 22.21
N ARG A 9 -10.76 0.56 21.36
CA ARG A 9 -11.02 1.92 20.90
C ARG A 9 -12.21 1.95 19.95
N ARG A 10 -13.09 2.91 20.17
CA ARG A 10 -14.25 3.11 19.31
C ARG A 10 -13.86 3.63 17.92
N ASP A 11 -12.79 4.41 17.87
CA ASP A 11 -12.27 4.97 16.62
C ASP A 11 -10.75 4.80 16.61
N VAL A 12 -10.26 4.04 15.65
CA VAL A 12 -8.82 3.77 15.49
C VAL A 12 -8.14 4.70 14.49
N TRP A 13 -8.90 5.55 13.81
CA TRP A 13 -8.35 6.45 12.81
C TRP A 13 -7.24 7.37 13.35
N PRO A 14 -7.38 8.01 14.52
CA PRO A 14 -6.31 8.86 15.04
C PRO A 14 -4.97 8.11 15.16
N THR A 15 -5.02 6.85 15.58
CA THR A 15 -3.83 6.01 15.71
C THR A 15 -3.22 5.68 14.34
N VAL A 16 -4.06 5.32 13.37
CA VAL A 16 -3.61 5.06 11.99
C VAL A 16 -3.02 6.32 11.37
N ARG A 17 -3.67 7.47 11.58
CA ARG A 17 -3.21 8.76 11.08
C ARG A 17 -1.80 9.11 11.57
N GLU A 18 -1.51 8.84 12.83
CA GLU A 18 -0.18 9.08 13.39
C GLU A 18 0.90 8.23 12.73
N ALA A 19 0.55 7.07 12.19
CA ALA A 19 1.47 6.16 11.54
C ALA A 19 1.73 6.51 10.06
N ILE A 20 0.96 7.41 9.47
CA ILE A 20 1.05 7.75 8.04
C ILE A 20 2.45 8.24 7.62
N PRO A 21 3.12 9.16 8.34
CA PRO A 21 4.45 9.60 7.93
C PRO A 21 5.45 8.46 7.80
N GLN A 22 5.46 7.54 8.77
CA GLN A 22 6.31 6.36 8.72
C GLN A 22 5.91 5.42 7.58
N ALA A 23 4.61 5.27 7.34
CA ALA A 23 4.08 4.47 6.24
C ALA A 23 4.56 4.99 4.88
N ILE A 24 4.55 6.30 4.69
CA ILE A 24 5.06 6.94 3.47
C ILE A 24 6.56 6.66 3.30
N HIS A 25 7.31 6.75 4.39
CA HIS A 25 8.74 6.44 4.36
C HIS A 25 9.00 4.98 3.95
N LEU A 26 8.26 4.04 4.51
CA LEU A 26 8.34 2.63 4.14
C LEU A 26 7.96 2.39 2.67
N ALA A 27 6.96 3.12 2.17
CA ALA A 27 6.54 3.04 0.78
C ALA A 27 7.66 3.46 -0.18
N HIS A 28 8.38 4.52 0.15
CA HIS A 28 9.54 4.96 -0.63
C HIS A 28 10.63 3.88 -0.69
N SER A 29 10.95 3.27 0.44
CA SER A 29 11.93 2.19 0.51
C SER A 29 11.50 0.98 -0.33
N ALA A 30 10.23 0.61 -0.29
CA ALA A 30 9.70 -0.50 -1.08
C ALA A 30 9.80 -0.24 -2.59
N LEU A 31 9.56 1.00 -3.02
CA LEU A 31 9.67 1.38 -4.42
C LEU A 31 11.13 1.31 -4.90
N ASP A 32 12.09 1.72 -4.09
CA ASP A 32 13.50 1.59 -4.40
C ASP A 32 13.90 0.11 -4.55
N ASP A 33 13.40 -0.76 -3.66
CA ASP A 33 13.65 -2.19 -3.71
C ASP A 33 13.15 -2.83 -5.02
N VAL A 34 12.01 -2.39 -5.55
CA VAL A 34 11.48 -2.90 -6.82
C VAL A 34 12.48 -2.73 -7.95
N LEU A 35 13.17 -1.59 -8.00
CA LEU A 35 14.16 -1.32 -9.05
C LEU A 35 15.42 -2.17 -8.91
N GLU A 36 15.75 -2.59 -7.70
CA GLU A 36 16.96 -3.36 -7.40
C GLU A 36 16.78 -4.87 -7.52
N HIS A 37 15.54 -5.36 -7.55
CA HIS A 37 15.25 -6.79 -7.56
C HIS A 37 14.55 -7.24 -8.84
N PRO A 38 15.27 -7.94 -9.76
CA PRO A 38 14.69 -8.42 -11.03
C PRO A 38 13.46 -9.30 -10.86
N GLU A 39 13.39 -10.09 -9.80
CA GLU A 39 12.24 -10.95 -9.50
C GLU A 39 10.96 -10.15 -9.25
N LEU A 40 11.08 -8.93 -8.73
CA LEU A 40 9.92 -8.04 -8.55
C LEU A 40 9.44 -7.50 -9.89
N ILE A 41 10.35 -7.22 -10.80
CA ILE A 41 10.00 -6.79 -12.17
C ILE A 41 9.27 -7.92 -12.91
N GLU A 42 9.72 -9.16 -12.76
CA GLU A 42 9.03 -10.32 -13.33
C GLU A 42 7.61 -10.47 -12.75
N HIS A 43 7.46 -10.23 -11.45
CA HIS A 43 6.15 -10.25 -10.81
C HIS A 43 5.23 -9.15 -11.36
N LEU A 44 5.76 -7.96 -11.59
CA LEU A 44 5.01 -6.86 -12.23
C LEU A 44 4.59 -7.23 -13.64
N GLU A 45 5.46 -7.89 -14.41
CA GLU A 45 5.11 -8.36 -15.75
C GLU A 45 3.93 -9.33 -15.71
N ARG A 46 3.94 -10.28 -14.79
CA ARG A 46 2.82 -11.22 -14.62
C ARG A 46 1.51 -10.50 -14.29
N LYS A 47 1.57 -9.52 -13.39
CA LYS A 47 0.40 -8.69 -13.06
C LYS A 47 -0.10 -7.91 -14.25
N PHE A 48 0.80 -7.32 -15.02
CA PHE A 48 0.46 -6.58 -16.23
C PHE A 48 -0.25 -7.47 -17.25
N ARG A 49 0.30 -8.65 -17.52
CA ARG A 49 -0.28 -9.58 -18.49
C ARG A 49 -1.64 -10.09 -18.05
N LYS A 50 -1.81 -10.37 -16.77
CA LYS A 50 -3.10 -10.76 -16.20
C LYS A 50 -4.13 -9.64 -16.39
N GLY A 51 -3.75 -8.40 -16.13
CA GLY A 51 -4.61 -7.24 -16.33
C GLY A 51 -5.01 -7.06 -17.79
N GLU A 52 -4.09 -7.29 -18.74
CA GLU A 52 -4.41 -7.22 -20.15
C GLU A 52 -5.49 -8.22 -20.57
N VAL A 53 -5.43 -9.43 -20.02
CA VAL A 53 -6.44 -10.46 -20.31
C VAL A 53 -7.78 -10.10 -19.67
N GLU A 54 -7.78 -9.67 -18.41
CA GLU A 54 -9.00 -9.35 -17.67
C GLU A 54 -9.72 -8.12 -18.21
N HIS A 55 -8.97 -7.12 -18.69
CA HIS A 55 -9.51 -5.81 -19.10
C HIS A 55 -9.41 -5.55 -20.60
N ASP A 56 -9.03 -6.54 -21.40
CA ASP A 56 -8.95 -6.48 -22.86
C ASP A 56 -8.22 -5.23 -23.36
N ARG A 57 -7.07 -4.92 -22.76
CA ARG A 57 -6.26 -3.75 -23.10
C ARG A 57 -7.02 -2.41 -23.01
N ALA A 58 -7.91 -2.30 -22.02
CA ALA A 58 -8.70 -1.08 -21.85
C ALA A 58 -7.84 0.19 -21.72
N TRP A 59 -6.61 0.06 -21.18
CA TRP A 59 -5.68 1.18 -21.03
C TRP A 59 -5.19 1.75 -22.37
N LEU A 60 -5.31 0.97 -23.45
CA LEU A 60 -5.00 1.40 -24.82
C LEU A 60 -6.23 1.92 -25.56
N ALA A 61 -7.40 1.93 -24.91
CA ALA A 61 -8.61 2.44 -25.53
C ALA A 61 -8.43 3.88 -25.99
N SER A 62 -8.87 4.14 -27.18
CA SER A 62 -8.27 5.06 -28.11
C SER A 62 -8.65 6.54 -27.99
N ASP A 63 -9.35 6.96 -26.96
CA ASP A 63 -9.71 8.37 -26.84
C ASP A 63 -8.60 9.23 -26.25
N GLY A 64 -7.49 8.60 -25.90
CA GLY A 64 -6.20 9.25 -25.72
C GLY A 64 -6.05 10.12 -24.48
N ASP A 65 -7.03 10.19 -23.57
CA ASP A 65 -6.82 10.90 -22.32
C ASP A 65 -6.27 9.96 -21.24
N PRO A 66 -4.99 10.11 -20.88
CA PRO A 66 -4.37 9.24 -19.86
C PRO A 66 -4.74 9.59 -18.42
N SER A 67 -5.53 10.63 -18.20
CA SER A 67 -5.81 11.16 -16.85
C SER A 67 -6.42 10.12 -15.93
N TRP A 68 -7.26 9.23 -16.46
CA TRP A 68 -7.91 8.20 -15.65
C TRP A 68 -6.91 7.23 -15.04
N LEU A 69 -5.77 6.97 -15.71
CA LEU A 69 -4.70 6.14 -15.16
C LEU A 69 -4.05 6.78 -13.95
N ILE A 70 -3.92 8.11 -13.96
CA ILE A 70 -3.39 8.84 -12.80
C ILE A 70 -4.34 8.73 -11.61
N LEU A 71 -5.66 8.81 -11.84
CA LEU A 71 -6.64 8.66 -10.77
C LEU A 71 -6.65 7.25 -10.20
N GLU A 72 -6.58 6.22 -11.05
CA GLU A 72 -6.47 4.84 -10.60
C GLU A 72 -5.18 4.61 -9.81
N ALA A 73 -4.06 5.14 -10.29
CA ALA A 73 -2.79 5.05 -9.58
C ALA A 73 -2.84 5.76 -8.23
N ALA A 74 -3.50 6.90 -8.15
CA ALA A 74 -3.65 7.63 -6.90
C ALA A 74 -4.45 6.81 -5.87
N GLU A 75 -5.52 6.14 -6.29
CA GLU A 75 -6.30 5.27 -5.41
C GLU A 75 -5.45 4.10 -4.88
N GLU A 76 -4.66 3.46 -5.75
CA GLU A 76 -3.77 2.37 -5.37
C GLU A 76 -2.68 2.84 -4.39
N ILE A 77 -2.14 4.03 -4.60
CA ILE A 77 -1.16 4.62 -3.68
C ILE A 77 -1.79 4.88 -2.32
N LEU A 78 -3.00 5.40 -2.29
CA LEU A 78 -3.71 5.65 -1.03
C LEU A 78 -3.97 4.35 -0.28
N ASP A 79 -4.42 3.31 -0.97
CA ASP A 79 -4.62 1.99 -0.37
C ASP A 79 -3.30 1.42 0.17
N PHE A 80 -2.23 1.56 -0.60
CA PHE A 80 -0.90 1.10 -0.19
C PHE A 80 -0.44 1.80 1.09
N VAL A 81 -0.60 3.12 1.16
CA VAL A 81 -0.24 3.89 2.36
C VAL A 81 -1.05 3.47 3.57
N LEU A 82 -2.36 3.23 3.39
CA LEU A 82 -3.22 2.75 4.48
C LEU A 82 -2.79 1.37 4.98
N TYR A 83 -2.48 0.43 4.10
CA TYR A 83 -1.98 -0.88 4.50
C TYR A 83 -0.66 -0.77 5.26
N GLN A 84 0.25 0.09 4.82
CA GLN A 84 1.50 0.33 5.52
C GLN A 84 1.28 0.96 6.89
N ALA A 85 0.36 1.90 7.01
CA ALA A 85 0.02 2.51 8.29
C ALA A 85 -0.54 1.48 9.28
N MET A 86 -1.44 0.62 8.82
CA MET A 86 -1.98 -0.48 9.62
C MET A 86 -0.87 -1.45 10.08
N PHE A 87 0.07 -1.75 9.19
CA PHE A 87 1.24 -2.58 9.51
C PHE A 87 2.07 -1.94 10.62
N VAL A 88 2.34 -0.65 10.53
CA VAL A 88 3.09 0.09 11.56
C VAL A 88 2.37 0.02 12.91
N VAL A 89 1.06 0.26 12.92
CA VAL A 89 0.26 0.21 14.16
C VAL A 89 0.33 -1.17 14.80
N LEU A 90 0.13 -2.23 14.01
CA LEU A 90 0.17 -3.61 14.54
C LEU A 90 1.56 -4.00 15.01
N THR A 91 2.60 -3.55 14.31
CA THR A 91 3.99 -3.80 14.72
C THR A 91 4.31 -3.12 16.05
N ASP A 92 3.86 -1.89 16.22
CA ASP A 92 4.03 -1.15 17.47
C ASP A 92 3.29 -1.83 18.63
N CYS A 93 2.07 -2.32 18.39
CA CYS A 93 1.32 -3.08 19.39
C CYS A 93 2.07 -4.37 19.79
N LYS A 94 2.65 -5.06 18.82
CA LYS A 94 3.40 -6.29 19.05
C LYS A 94 4.66 -6.03 19.88
N HIS A 95 5.37 -4.93 19.58
CA HIS A 95 6.53 -4.52 20.37
C HIS A 95 6.14 -4.14 21.81
N ALA A 96 5.01 -3.45 21.99
CA ALA A 96 4.52 -3.12 23.33
C ALA A 96 4.19 -4.37 24.14
N GLU A 97 3.59 -5.39 23.53
CA GLU A 97 3.31 -6.70 24.16
C GLU A 97 4.58 -7.44 24.54
N ALA A 98 5.60 -7.41 23.68
CA ALA A 98 6.89 -8.04 23.96
C ALA A 98 7.66 -7.37 25.10
N ALA A 99 7.41 -6.07 25.35
CA ALA A 99 8.03 -5.31 26.42
C ALA A 99 7.36 -5.53 27.80
N GLU A 100 6.16 -6.09 27.80
CA GLU A 100 5.46 -6.46 29.03
C GLU A 100 6.02 -7.81 29.54
#